data_5d914f0bdde02a30b9c26ed9e1656d31
#
_entry.id   5d914f0bdde02a30b9c26ed9e1656d31
#
_cell.length_a   1.000
_cell.length_b   1.000
_cell.length_c   1.000
_cell.angle_alpha   90.00
_cell.angle_beta   90.00
_cell.angle_gamma   90.00
#
_symmetry.space_group_name_H-M   'P 1'
#
loop_
_entity.id
_entity.type
_entity.pdbx_description
1 polymer ?
#
loop_
_entity_poly.entity_id
_entity_poly.type
_entity_poly.pdbx_seq_one_letter_code
_entity_poly.pdbx_strand_id
1 'polypeptide(L)'
;EEACKIVAHISDNNIAKAIADKCGCEYFHYRGETTYTFFHKKASKLDAIKHMADYLDISLKDICAFGDDINDIEMIEHCGYGVAMANALDIVKEKADFVTLSNEENGVAKVLDEF
;
A
#
# COMPACT_ATOMS: atom_id res chain seq x y z
N GLU A 1 9.81 -17.28 17.44
CA GLU A 1 9.29 -17.31 16.04
C GLU A 1 9.31 -15.89 15.49
N GLU A 2 9.81 -15.70 14.30
CA GLU A 2 9.75 -14.43 13.59
C GLU A 2 8.44 -14.35 12.82
N ALA A 3 7.67 -13.26 13.03
CA ALA A 3 6.44 -13.00 12.30
C ALA A 3 6.63 -11.79 11.37
N CYS A 4 6.29 -11.94 10.10
CA CYS A 4 6.31 -10.83 9.15
C CYS A 4 5.19 -9.81 9.41
N LYS A 5 4.09 -10.31 10.00
CA LYS A 5 2.87 -9.55 10.23
C LYS A 5 2.08 -10.17 11.38
N ILE A 6 1.54 -9.34 12.27
CA ILE A 6 0.65 -9.76 13.36
C ILE A 6 -0.70 -9.08 13.17
N VAL A 7 -1.76 -9.85 13.24
CA VAL A 7 -3.14 -9.35 13.15
C VAL A 7 -3.84 -9.59 14.49
N ALA A 8 -4.46 -8.55 15.05
CA ALA A 8 -5.13 -8.61 16.33
C ALA A 8 -6.44 -7.82 16.35
N HIS A 9 -7.44 -8.32 17.04
CA HIS A 9 -8.64 -7.55 17.35
C HIS A 9 -8.37 -6.63 18.54
N ILE A 10 -8.52 -5.33 18.34
CA ILE A 10 -8.30 -4.30 19.36
C ILE A 10 -9.48 -3.33 19.32
N SER A 11 -10.07 -3.08 20.48
CA SER A 11 -11.26 -2.24 20.62
C SER A 11 -10.99 -0.74 20.61
N ASP A 12 -9.72 -0.33 20.81
CA ASP A 12 -9.33 1.08 20.99
C ASP A 12 -8.01 1.35 20.23
N ASN A 13 -8.06 2.33 19.34
CA ASN A 13 -6.89 2.77 18.57
C ASN A 13 -5.72 3.24 19.47
N ASN A 14 -5.98 3.79 20.64
CA ASN A 14 -4.93 4.18 21.58
C ASN A 14 -4.13 2.98 22.10
N ILE A 15 -4.78 1.82 22.25
CA ILE A 15 -4.12 0.57 22.61
C ILE A 15 -3.21 0.09 21.48
N ALA A 16 -3.71 0.13 20.23
CA ALA A 16 -2.92 -0.25 19.06
C ALA A 16 -1.68 0.65 18.92
N LYS A 17 -1.86 1.97 19.10
CA LYS A 17 -0.75 2.92 19.08
C LYS A 17 0.27 2.64 20.18
N ALA A 18 -0.17 2.41 21.40
CA ALA A 18 0.73 2.11 22.53
C ALA A 18 1.54 0.81 22.30
N ILE A 19 0.93 -0.20 21.68
CA ILE A 19 1.62 -1.44 21.28
C ILE A 19 2.68 -1.13 20.23
N ALA A 20 2.31 -0.39 19.17
CA ALA A 20 3.23 -0.04 18.10
C ALA A 20 4.43 0.76 18.61
N ASP A 21 4.19 1.77 19.42
CA ASP A 21 5.25 2.59 20.05
C ASP A 21 6.19 1.74 20.92
N LYS A 22 5.64 0.85 21.73
CA LYS A 22 6.41 -0.03 22.61
C LYS A 22 7.24 -1.07 21.86
N CYS A 23 6.69 -1.61 20.78
CA CYS A 23 7.34 -2.64 19.96
C CYS A 23 8.23 -2.05 18.86
N GLY A 24 8.17 -0.75 18.60
CA GLY A 24 8.90 -0.10 17.53
C GLY A 24 8.46 -0.53 16.13
N CYS A 25 7.17 -0.88 15.98
CA CYS A 25 6.58 -1.29 14.70
C CYS A 25 5.56 -0.27 14.20
N GLU A 26 5.11 -0.43 12.96
CA GLU A 26 3.98 0.29 12.38
C GLU A 26 2.69 -0.51 12.55
N TYR A 27 1.54 0.17 12.44
CA TYR A 27 0.24 -0.47 12.42
C TYR A 27 -0.73 0.26 11.51
N PHE A 28 -1.70 -0.47 10.99
CA PHE A 28 -2.89 0.10 10.36
C PHE A 28 -4.12 -0.78 10.65
N HIS A 29 -5.31 -0.23 10.42
CA HIS A 29 -6.56 -0.99 10.41
C HIS A 29 -7.41 -0.57 9.21
N TYR A 30 -8.15 -1.51 8.66
CA TYR A 30 -9.09 -1.22 7.58
C TYR A 30 -10.31 -0.48 8.13
N ARG A 31 -10.80 0.46 7.33
CA ARG A 31 -11.95 1.28 7.71
C ARG A 31 -13.18 0.42 8.02
N GLY A 32 -13.74 0.62 9.22
CA GLY A 32 -14.92 -0.13 9.69
C GLY A 32 -14.62 -1.50 10.30
N GLU A 33 -13.35 -1.90 10.41
CA GLU A 33 -12.93 -3.11 11.08
C GLU A 33 -12.39 -2.83 12.48
N THR A 34 -12.44 -3.84 13.35
CA THR A 34 -11.79 -3.83 14.67
C THR A 34 -10.44 -4.56 14.65
N THR A 35 -9.98 -4.91 13.46
CA THR A 35 -8.77 -5.70 13.22
C THR A 35 -7.61 -4.78 12.91
N TYR A 36 -6.59 -4.84 13.75
CA TYR A 36 -5.34 -4.09 13.60
C TYR A 36 -4.23 -5.00 13.09
N THR A 37 -3.47 -4.49 12.15
CA THR A 37 -2.31 -5.17 11.57
C THR A 37 -1.05 -4.45 12.00
N PHE A 38 -0.12 -5.18 12.62
CA PHE A 38 1.20 -4.70 13.03
C PHE A 38 2.27 -5.31 12.14
N PHE A 39 3.25 -4.50 11.72
CA PHE A 39 4.31 -4.91 10.83
C PHE A 39 5.59 -4.11 11.08
N HIS A 40 6.72 -4.62 10.58
CA HIS A 40 7.99 -3.92 10.72
C HIS A 40 7.98 -2.62 9.92
N LYS A 41 8.62 -1.56 10.44
CA LYS A 41 8.68 -0.22 9.79
C LYS A 41 9.18 -0.23 8.34
N LYS A 42 10.03 -1.19 8.00
CA LYS A 42 10.56 -1.38 6.62
C LYS A 42 9.78 -2.40 5.80
N ALA A 43 8.60 -2.80 6.24
CA ALA A 43 7.76 -3.76 5.52
C ALA A 43 6.64 -3.05 4.75
N SER A 44 6.90 -1.85 4.23
CA SER A 44 5.97 -1.16 3.33
C SER A 44 6.03 -1.74 1.91
N LYS A 45 4.96 -1.55 1.14
CA LYS A 45 4.93 -1.95 -0.27
C LYS A 45 6.01 -1.21 -1.07
N LEU A 46 6.22 0.07 -0.78
CA LEU A 46 7.27 0.88 -1.42
C LEU A 46 8.67 0.35 -1.13
N ASP A 47 8.96 -0.01 0.14
CA ASP A 47 10.28 -0.57 0.47
C ASP A 47 10.54 -1.91 -0.24
N ALA A 48 9.52 -2.76 -0.37
CA ALA A 48 9.63 -3.99 -1.14
C ALA A 48 9.90 -3.72 -2.63
N ILE A 49 9.21 -2.73 -3.22
CA ILE A 49 9.44 -2.31 -4.60
C ILE A 49 10.86 -1.76 -4.78
N LYS A 50 11.35 -0.90 -3.87
CA LYS A 50 12.72 -0.39 -3.89
C LYS A 50 13.76 -1.51 -3.89
N HIS A 51 13.62 -2.48 -2.99
CA HIS A 51 14.51 -3.64 -2.94
C HIS A 51 14.49 -4.46 -4.23
N MET A 52 13.32 -4.66 -4.82
CA MET A 52 13.19 -5.39 -6.07
C MET A 52 13.77 -4.60 -7.24
N ALA A 53 13.55 -3.29 -7.29
CA ALA A 53 14.10 -2.40 -8.30
C ALA A 53 15.64 -2.40 -8.26
N ASP A 54 16.22 -2.28 -7.07
CA ASP A 54 17.68 -2.38 -6.86
C ASP A 54 18.22 -3.74 -7.31
N TYR A 55 17.53 -4.84 -6.97
CA TYR A 55 17.93 -6.19 -7.37
C TYR A 55 17.89 -6.41 -8.89
N LEU A 56 16.93 -5.81 -9.57
CA LEU A 56 16.74 -5.91 -11.02
C LEU A 56 17.49 -4.83 -11.82
N ASP A 57 18.17 -3.90 -11.14
CA ASP A 57 18.87 -2.75 -11.74
C ASP A 57 17.93 -1.88 -12.62
N ILE A 58 16.73 -1.63 -12.11
CA ILE A 58 15.73 -0.75 -12.75
C ILE A 58 15.41 0.46 -11.88
N SER A 59 15.07 1.58 -12.51
CA SER A 59 14.66 2.79 -11.78
C SER A 59 13.21 2.68 -11.31
N LEU A 60 12.89 3.25 -10.15
CA LEU A 60 11.51 3.42 -9.73
C LEU A 60 10.67 4.19 -10.76
N LYS A 61 11.31 5.06 -11.55
CA LYS A 61 10.66 5.83 -12.62
C LYS A 61 10.18 4.97 -13.78
N ASP A 62 10.70 3.75 -13.91
CA ASP A 62 10.33 2.79 -14.95
C ASP A 62 9.28 1.79 -14.45
N ILE A 63 8.73 2.00 -13.25
CA ILE A 63 7.74 1.12 -12.62
C ILE A 63 6.36 1.77 -12.66
N CYS A 64 5.36 1.03 -13.13
CA CYS A 64 3.95 1.35 -12.98
C CYS A 64 3.39 0.65 -11.73
N ALA A 65 2.73 1.42 -10.84
CA ALA A 65 2.14 0.90 -9.62
C ALA A 65 0.63 1.10 -9.62
N PHE A 66 -0.12 0.06 -9.23
CA PHE A 66 -1.57 0.09 -9.10
C PHE A 66 -1.98 -0.07 -7.64
N GLY A 67 -2.98 0.68 -7.19
CA GLY A 67 -3.45 0.59 -5.82
C GLY A 67 -4.87 1.13 -5.60
N ASP A 68 -5.44 0.80 -4.45
CA ASP A 68 -6.81 1.19 -4.10
C ASP A 68 -6.97 1.60 -2.62
N ASP A 69 -5.99 1.33 -1.75
CA ASP A 69 -6.08 1.58 -0.32
C ASP A 69 -4.92 2.46 0.20
N ILE A 70 -5.02 2.91 1.43
CA ILE A 70 -4.08 3.81 2.10
C ILE A 70 -2.63 3.28 2.06
N ASN A 71 -2.45 1.98 2.22
CA ASN A 71 -1.13 1.34 2.17
C ASN A 71 -0.49 1.31 0.78
N ASP A 72 -1.19 1.76 -0.26
CA ASP A 72 -0.71 1.87 -1.63
C ASP A 72 -0.19 3.27 -1.98
N ILE A 73 -0.54 4.27 -1.16
CA ILE A 73 -0.25 5.69 -1.44
C ILE A 73 1.24 5.89 -1.72
N GLU A 74 2.12 5.38 -0.86
CA GLU A 74 3.56 5.59 -1.02
C GLU A 74 4.11 5.02 -2.33
N MET A 75 3.67 3.82 -2.74
CA MET A 75 4.13 3.26 -4.01
C MET A 75 3.56 4.02 -5.21
N ILE A 76 2.30 4.49 -5.14
CA ILE A 76 1.67 5.32 -6.18
C ILE A 76 2.41 6.65 -6.34
N GLU A 77 2.78 7.33 -5.25
CA GLU A 77 3.47 8.62 -5.32
C GLU A 77 4.94 8.52 -5.78
N HIS A 78 5.62 7.39 -5.57
CA HIS A 78 7.07 7.30 -5.79
C HIS A 78 7.47 6.47 -7.00
N CYS A 79 6.61 5.62 -7.54
CA CYS A 79 6.84 4.95 -8.81
C CYS A 79 6.70 5.92 -9.99
N GLY A 80 7.19 5.53 -11.15
CA GLY A 80 7.19 6.38 -12.35
C GLY A 80 5.81 6.66 -12.91
N TYR A 81 4.84 5.76 -12.67
CA TYR A 81 3.45 5.95 -13.03
C TYR A 81 2.53 5.31 -11.99
N GLY A 82 1.90 6.14 -11.21
CA GLY A 82 0.98 5.72 -10.15
C GLY A 82 -0.46 5.69 -10.62
N VAL A 83 -1.12 4.55 -10.55
CA VAL A 83 -2.49 4.34 -11.03
C VAL A 83 -3.40 3.95 -9.86
N ALA A 84 -4.44 4.74 -9.62
CA ALA A 84 -5.51 4.38 -8.69
C ALA A 84 -6.63 3.63 -9.40
N MET A 85 -7.17 2.61 -8.75
CA MET A 85 -8.36 1.92 -9.23
C MET A 85 -9.62 2.78 -9.04
N ALA A 86 -10.64 2.63 -9.87
CA ALA A 86 -11.89 3.40 -9.73
C ALA A 86 -12.59 3.16 -8.38
N ASN A 87 -12.45 1.97 -7.80
CA ASN A 87 -12.92 1.63 -6.46
C ASN A 87 -12.01 2.10 -5.32
N ALA A 88 -10.89 2.76 -5.63
CA ALA A 88 -9.95 3.27 -4.63
C ALA A 88 -10.57 4.36 -3.75
N LEU A 89 -10.00 4.55 -2.57
CA LEU A 89 -10.31 5.68 -1.69
C LEU A 89 -9.96 7.01 -2.38
N ASP A 90 -10.74 8.06 -2.10
CA ASP A 90 -10.52 9.37 -2.74
C ASP A 90 -9.11 9.91 -2.50
N ILE A 91 -8.57 9.72 -1.29
CA ILE A 91 -7.19 10.12 -0.98
C ILE A 91 -6.13 9.40 -1.83
N VAL A 92 -6.39 8.16 -2.26
CA VAL A 92 -5.49 7.40 -3.15
C VAL A 92 -5.59 7.95 -4.58
N LYS A 93 -6.81 8.25 -5.03
CA LYS A 93 -7.06 8.86 -6.35
C LYS A 93 -6.41 10.24 -6.49
N GLU A 94 -6.44 11.05 -5.42
CA GLU A 94 -5.81 12.37 -5.37
C GLU A 94 -4.27 12.32 -5.52
N LYS A 95 -3.66 11.18 -5.19
CA LYS A 95 -2.20 10.97 -5.23
C LYS A 95 -1.69 10.27 -6.49
N ALA A 96 -2.60 9.72 -7.27
CA ALA A 96 -2.28 8.99 -8.49
C ALA A 96 -2.13 9.90 -9.69
N ASP A 97 -1.28 9.52 -10.63
CA ASP A 97 -1.14 10.17 -11.94
C ASP A 97 -2.37 9.90 -12.82
N PHE A 98 -3.01 8.73 -12.63
CA PHE A 98 -4.17 8.31 -13.41
C PHE A 98 -5.15 7.49 -12.57
N VAL A 99 -6.44 7.62 -12.86
CA VAL A 99 -7.51 6.78 -12.28
C VAL A 99 -8.07 5.90 -13.39
N THR A 100 -7.90 4.59 -13.24
CA THR A 100 -8.41 3.59 -14.20
C THR A 100 -9.80 3.09 -13.81
N LEU A 101 -10.27 2.04 -14.49
CA LEU A 101 -11.51 1.34 -14.14
C LEU A 101 -11.38 0.57 -12.81
N SER A 102 -12.49 0.05 -12.30
CA SER A 102 -12.49 -0.77 -11.07
C SER A 102 -11.80 -2.13 -11.28
N ASN A 103 -11.52 -2.80 -10.18
CA ASN A 103 -11.02 -4.18 -10.18
C ASN A 103 -11.99 -5.16 -10.86
N GLU A 104 -13.31 -4.90 -10.80
CA GLU A 104 -14.34 -5.71 -11.46
C GLU A 104 -14.43 -5.45 -12.97
N GLU A 105 -13.92 -4.30 -13.42
CA GLU A 105 -13.94 -3.86 -14.83
C GLU A 105 -12.58 -4.03 -15.54
N ASN A 106 -11.69 -4.85 -14.97
CA ASN A 106 -10.35 -5.11 -15.51
C ASN A 106 -9.47 -3.84 -15.64
N GLY A 107 -9.53 -2.92 -14.66
CA GLY A 107 -8.84 -1.64 -14.69
C GLY A 107 -7.31 -1.74 -14.91
N VAL A 108 -6.64 -2.75 -14.34
CA VAL A 108 -5.22 -3.00 -14.57
C VAL A 108 -4.94 -3.34 -16.03
N ALA A 109 -5.68 -4.30 -16.58
CA ALA A 109 -5.51 -4.71 -17.99
C ALA A 109 -5.75 -3.55 -18.94
N LYS A 110 -6.76 -2.72 -18.67
CA LYS A 110 -7.07 -1.53 -19.47
C LYS A 110 -5.89 -0.58 -19.60
N VAL A 111 -5.13 -0.37 -18.54
CA VAL A 111 -3.94 0.50 -18.58
C VAL A 111 -2.78 -0.20 -19.28
N LEU A 112 -2.55 -1.48 -19.01
CA LEU A 112 -1.45 -2.23 -19.64
C LEU A 112 -1.62 -2.40 -21.16
N ASP A 113 -2.85 -2.42 -21.65
CA ASP A 113 -3.14 -2.47 -23.09
C ASP A 113 -2.76 -1.17 -23.85
N GLU A 114 -2.46 -0.08 -23.10
CA GLU A 114 -2.08 1.22 -23.67
C GLU A 114 -0.55 1.42 -23.75
N PHE A 115 0.25 0.51 -23.14
CA PHE A 115 1.73 0.48 -23.21
C PHE A 115 2.23 -0.45 -24.31
#